data_9b8ae0495e8c32f8ee1ebbd794322eff
#
_entry.id   9b8ae0495e8c32f8ee1ebbd794322eff
#
_cell.length_a   1.000
_cell.length_b   1.000
_cell.length_c   1.000
_cell.angle_alpha   90.00
_cell.angle_beta   90.00
_cell.angle_gamma   90.00
#
_symmetry.space_group_name_H-M   'P 1'
#
loop_
_entity.id
_entity.type
_entity.pdbx_description
1 polymer ?
#
loop_
_entity_poly.entity_id
_entity_poly.type
_entity_poly.pdbx_seq_one_letter_code
_entity_poly.pdbx_strand_id
1 'polypeptide(L)'
;MGSVIPLKKSANSAYLELKNLLSVKLQKVEELIEQKLKSDVKLIEQMSEHHLKSGGKRLRALLTLESAKLTGCKEDNRDINLAACVELIHSATLLHDDVIDESSLRRGVKTTNSIWGNQSSILVGDYLLSRCFEIMVQDGDLEVLQLLSSTSAKIAQGEVLQLQHKGEADLLEETYIDIINLKTASLFSAATKTGACISGSKEKEKRSLESYGRNLGLAFQIADDALDYYAKEKFFGKEIGKDFFEGKVTLPLITIFQKGNEEEKEFLTEIMQKEKRTEEDFSEVLALINKYKAVEASLKKAEYFVNVSYDSLAIFPDSEDKKILQNLTSFSLNRSF
;
A
#
# COMPACT_ATOMS: atom_id res chain seq x y z
N MET A 1 -26.46 6.06 -16.97
CA MET A 1 -25.73 7.27 -17.35
C MET A 1 -24.62 7.44 -16.32
N GLY A 2 -23.40 7.02 -16.64
CA GLY A 2 -22.26 7.17 -15.75
C GLY A 2 -21.87 8.64 -15.67
N SER A 3 -21.86 9.20 -14.45
CA SER A 3 -21.35 10.53 -14.20
C SER A 3 -19.84 10.53 -14.43
N VAL A 4 -19.39 11.23 -15.46
CA VAL A 4 -17.97 11.53 -15.66
C VAL A 4 -17.54 12.42 -14.50
N ILE A 5 -16.71 11.86 -13.60
CA ILE A 5 -16.09 12.62 -12.51
C ILE A 5 -15.18 13.67 -13.16
N PRO A 6 -15.36 14.95 -12.89
CA PRO A 6 -14.45 15.96 -13.39
C PRO A 6 -13.10 15.82 -12.68
N LEU A 7 -12.13 15.21 -13.33
CA LEU A 7 -10.70 15.15 -12.93
C LEU A 7 -10.11 16.57 -12.94
N LYS A 8 -10.39 17.41 -11.92
CA LYS A 8 -10.03 18.84 -11.94
C LYS A 8 -9.12 19.35 -10.84
N LYS A 9 -8.57 18.48 -9.97
CA LYS A 9 -7.37 18.85 -9.19
C LYS A 9 -6.27 17.85 -9.50
N SER A 10 -5.02 18.30 -9.64
CA SER A 10 -3.91 17.35 -9.77
C SER A 10 -3.93 16.42 -8.56
N ALA A 11 -3.70 15.15 -8.75
CA ALA A 11 -3.75 14.15 -7.66
C ALA A 11 -2.83 14.52 -6.48
N ASN A 12 -1.69 15.13 -6.76
CA ASN A 12 -0.81 15.69 -5.75
C ASN A 12 -1.48 16.80 -4.93
N SER A 13 -2.43 17.57 -5.49
CA SER A 13 -3.10 18.62 -4.73
C SER A 13 -4.05 18.07 -3.68
N ALA A 14 -4.76 16.95 -3.95
CA ALA A 14 -5.66 16.32 -2.98
C ALA A 14 -4.89 15.75 -1.77
N TYR A 15 -3.77 15.08 -2.03
CA TYR A 15 -2.89 14.60 -0.97
C TYR A 15 -2.32 15.76 -0.14
N LEU A 16 -1.83 16.83 -0.78
CA LEU A 16 -1.27 17.99 -0.09
C LEU A 16 -2.33 18.72 0.73
N GLU A 17 -3.57 18.83 0.22
CA GLU A 17 -4.70 19.40 0.95
C GLU A 17 -4.98 18.60 2.22
N LEU A 18 -5.10 17.28 2.13
CA LEU A 18 -5.28 16.39 3.28
C LEU A 18 -4.12 16.50 4.28
N LYS A 19 -2.88 16.46 3.80
CA LYS A 19 -1.68 16.57 4.65
C LYS A 19 -1.62 17.90 5.38
N ASN A 20 -1.96 19.01 4.72
CA ASN A 20 -1.97 20.33 5.33
C ASN A 20 -3.10 20.45 6.38
N LEU A 21 -4.28 19.94 6.08
CA LEU A 21 -5.43 19.92 7.00
C LEU A 21 -5.09 19.17 8.30
N LEU A 22 -4.41 18.05 8.18
CA LEU A 22 -4.09 17.16 9.31
C LEU A 22 -2.66 17.35 9.84
N SER A 23 -1.95 18.40 9.42
CA SER A 23 -0.52 18.59 9.73
C SER A 23 -0.18 18.51 11.21
N VAL A 24 -0.98 19.13 12.07
CA VAL A 24 -0.78 19.09 13.53
C VAL A 24 -0.97 17.68 14.11
N LYS A 25 -2.02 16.97 13.68
CA LYS A 25 -2.25 15.59 14.13
C LYS A 25 -1.19 14.65 13.58
N LEU A 26 -0.79 14.83 12.32
CA LEU A 26 0.25 14.03 11.70
C LEU A 26 1.61 14.19 12.41
N GLN A 27 1.95 15.41 12.81
CA GLN A 27 3.15 15.66 13.63
C GLN A 27 3.10 14.90 14.95
N LYS A 28 1.96 14.91 15.66
CA LYS A 28 1.78 14.14 16.89
C LYS A 28 1.89 12.63 16.66
N VAL A 29 1.41 12.12 15.53
CA VAL A 29 1.59 10.71 15.12
C VAL A 29 3.09 10.39 14.97
N GLU A 30 3.84 11.25 14.29
CA GLU A 30 5.29 11.06 14.09
C GLU A 30 6.06 11.12 15.43
N GLU A 31 5.75 12.09 16.28
CA GLU A 31 6.33 12.22 17.63
C GLU A 31 6.03 10.96 18.50
N LEU A 32 4.80 10.44 18.42
CA LEU A 32 4.43 9.22 19.14
C LEU A 32 5.19 8.00 18.61
N ILE A 33 5.31 7.85 17.28
CA ILE A 33 6.10 6.79 16.68
C ILE A 33 7.54 6.87 17.18
N GLU A 34 8.19 8.03 17.12
CA GLU A 34 9.55 8.23 17.61
C GLU A 34 9.68 7.87 19.10
N GLN A 35 8.71 8.25 19.92
CA GLN A 35 8.68 7.90 21.34
C GLN A 35 8.58 6.38 21.55
N LYS A 36 7.72 5.69 20.81
CA LYS A 36 7.52 4.23 20.94
C LYS A 36 8.72 3.42 20.44
N LEU A 37 9.58 4.02 19.62
CA LEU A 37 10.79 3.38 19.09
C LEU A 37 12.02 3.56 20.00
N LYS A 38 11.94 4.36 21.05
CA LYS A 38 12.99 4.46 22.04
C LYS A 38 13.20 3.12 22.75
N SER A 39 14.48 2.73 22.89
CA SER A 39 14.87 1.46 23.47
C SER A 39 16.24 1.59 24.16
N ASP A 40 16.44 0.83 25.24
CA ASP A 40 17.76 0.69 25.85
C ASP A 40 18.76 -0.04 24.97
N VAL A 41 18.25 -0.77 23.96
CA VAL A 41 19.05 -1.43 22.91
C VAL A 41 19.31 -0.45 21.77
N LYS A 42 20.48 0.20 21.78
CA LYS A 42 20.85 1.25 20.81
C LYS A 42 20.66 0.86 19.33
N LEU A 43 20.89 -0.40 19.00
CA LEU A 43 20.73 -0.88 17.62
C LEU A 43 19.28 -0.77 17.13
N ILE A 44 18.28 -1.06 17.98
CA ILE A 44 16.86 -0.92 17.66
C ILE A 44 16.55 0.54 17.32
N GLU A 45 17.02 1.46 18.17
CA GLU A 45 16.79 2.90 17.98
C GLU A 45 17.42 3.40 16.66
N GLN A 46 18.69 3.05 16.40
CA GLN A 46 19.41 3.44 15.19
C GLN A 46 18.73 2.93 13.92
N MET A 47 18.33 1.66 13.89
CA MET A 47 17.68 1.05 12.72
C MET A 47 16.29 1.63 12.49
N SER A 48 15.52 1.82 13.55
CA SER A 48 14.18 2.40 13.49
C SER A 48 14.23 3.85 13.00
N GLU A 49 15.14 4.67 13.50
CA GLU A 49 15.34 6.03 13.02
C GLU A 49 15.76 6.06 11.54
N HIS A 50 16.69 5.19 11.13
CA HIS A 50 17.11 5.10 9.74
C HIS A 50 15.94 4.77 8.83
N HIS A 51 15.12 3.77 9.20
CA HIS A 51 13.94 3.38 8.45
C HIS A 51 12.94 4.55 8.35
N LEU A 52 12.64 5.25 9.44
CA LEU A 52 11.72 6.38 9.44
C LEU A 52 12.25 7.56 8.60
N LYS A 53 13.56 7.83 8.64
CA LYS A 53 14.22 8.88 7.82
C LYS A 53 14.19 8.60 6.32
N SER A 54 13.98 7.36 5.88
CA SER A 54 13.71 7.03 4.46
C SER A 54 12.45 7.70 3.94
N GLY A 55 11.67 8.30 4.81
CA GLY A 55 10.50 9.11 4.53
C GLY A 55 9.28 8.27 4.14
N GLY A 56 8.23 8.97 3.78
CA GLY A 56 6.97 8.38 3.35
C GLY A 56 5.84 9.39 3.32
N LYS A 57 4.80 9.06 2.58
CA LYS A 57 3.61 9.92 2.46
C LYS A 57 2.68 9.83 3.68
N ARG A 58 2.92 8.90 4.59
CA ARG A 58 2.06 8.64 5.77
C ARG A 58 0.58 8.53 5.43
N LEU A 59 0.29 7.98 4.24
CA LEU A 59 -1.06 7.98 3.68
C LEU A 59 -2.04 7.19 4.55
N ARG A 60 -1.59 6.09 5.16
CA ARG A 60 -2.46 5.24 6.00
C ARG A 60 -2.82 5.95 7.32
N ALA A 61 -1.88 6.65 7.94
CA ALA A 61 -2.15 7.51 9.09
C ALA A 61 -3.14 8.62 8.75
N LEU A 62 -2.92 9.33 7.63
CA LEU A 62 -3.84 10.36 7.15
C LEU A 62 -5.25 9.82 6.91
N LEU A 63 -5.38 8.62 6.34
CA LEU A 63 -6.67 7.96 6.14
C LEU A 63 -7.35 7.60 7.47
N THR A 64 -6.61 7.13 8.47
CA THR A 64 -7.16 6.86 9.80
C THR A 64 -7.69 8.14 10.44
N LEU A 65 -6.88 9.20 10.43
CA LEU A 65 -7.22 10.50 11.01
C LEU A 65 -8.44 11.14 10.33
N GLU A 66 -8.48 11.15 8.99
CA GLU A 66 -9.57 11.76 8.24
C GLU A 66 -10.87 10.95 8.35
N SER A 67 -10.78 9.63 8.38
CA SER A 67 -11.95 8.78 8.60
C SER A 67 -12.53 8.96 10.01
N ALA A 68 -11.68 9.14 11.02
CA ALA A 68 -12.10 9.46 12.38
C ALA A 68 -12.81 10.83 12.43
N LYS A 69 -12.25 11.82 11.73
CA LYS A 69 -12.84 13.16 11.63
C LYS A 69 -14.18 13.15 10.91
N LEU A 70 -14.27 12.47 9.75
CA LEU A 70 -15.51 12.32 8.97
C LEU A 70 -16.65 11.71 9.82
N THR A 71 -16.30 10.82 10.73
CA THR A 71 -17.25 10.11 11.59
C THR A 71 -17.46 10.77 12.97
N GLY A 72 -16.88 11.95 13.19
CA GLY A 72 -17.09 12.75 14.40
C GLY A 72 -16.39 12.21 15.66
N CYS A 73 -15.18 11.65 15.49
CA CYS A 73 -14.36 11.19 16.62
C CYS A 73 -14.09 12.35 17.60
N LYS A 74 -14.18 12.05 18.90
CA LYS A 74 -13.84 12.99 19.97
C LYS A 74 -12.35 13.29 19.99
N GLU A 75 -11.96 14.44 20.48
CA GLU A 75 -10.56 14.83 20.64
C GLU A 75 -9.95 14.24 21.92
N ASP A 76 -9.67 12.93 21.89
CA ASP A 76 -9.06 12.18 23.00
C ASP A 76 -7.69 11.54 22.68
N ASN A 77 -7.12 11.87 21.52
CA ASN A 77 -5.88 11.33 20.97
C ASN A 77 -5.96 9.82 20.54
N ARG A 78 -7.09 9.15 20.63
CA ARG A 78 -7.22 7.76 20.15
C ARG A 78 -6.92 7.65 18.66
N ASP A 79 -7.36 8.61 17.87
CA ASP A 79 -7.09 8.68 16.45
C ASP A 79 -5.59 8.79 16.14
N ILE A 80 -4.84 9.55 16.93
CA ILE A 80 -3.39 9.69 16.82
C ILE A 80 -2.69 8.36 17.18
N ASN A 81 -3.09 7.73 18.30
CA ASN A 81 -2.49 6.49 18.76
C ASN A 81 -2.68 5.36 17.73
N LEU A 82 -3.88 5.25 17.18
CA LEU A 82 -4.20 4.18 16.23
C LEU A 82 -3.69 4.50 14.81
N ALA A 83 -3.58 5.75 14.41
CA ALA A 83 -2.87 6.14 13.21
C ALA A 83 -1.37 5.78 13.29
N ALA A 84 -0.74 5.99 14.47
CA ALA A 84 0.62 5.53 14.71
C ALA A 84 0.74 4.01 14.65
N CYS A 85 -0.21 3.28 15.24
CA CYS A 85 -0.26 1.82 15.18
C CYS A 85 -0.30 1.32 13.73
N VAL A 86 -1.17 1.87 12.89
CA VAL A 86 -1.28 1.51 11.47
C VAL A 86 0.02 1.78 10.70
N GLU A 87 0.70 2.90 10.95
CA GLU A 87 2.01 3.19 10.32
C GLU A 87 3.13 2.30 10.85
N LEU A 88 3.10 1.90 12.13
CA LEU A 88 4.07 0.95 12.68
C LEU A 88 3.90 -0.45 12.07
N ILE A 89 2.64 -0.94 11.90
CA ILE A 89 2.38 -2.18 11.16
C ILE A 89 2.97 -2.08 9.76
N HIS A 90 2.70 -0.99 9.03
CA HIS A 90 3.26 -0.79 7.70
C HIS A 90 4.80 -0.75 7.70
N SER A 91 5.41 -0.07 8.66
CA SER A 91 6.87 0.01 8.78
C SER A 91 7.50 -1.36 9.07
N ALA A 92 6.87 -2.16 9.91
CA ALA A 92 7.30 -3.53 10.19
C ALA A 92 7.25 -4.41 8.93
N THR A 93 6.15 -4.35 8.18
CA THR A 93 6.03 -5.11 6.92
C THR A 93 7.08 -4.68 5.90
N LEU A 94 7.40 -3.38 5.79
CA LEU A 94 8.44 -2.91 4.89
C LEU A 94 9.84 -3.41 5.26
N LEU A 95 10.16 -3.55 6.57
CA LEU A 95 11.42 -4.11 7.04
C LEU A 95 11.55 -5.61 6.69
N HIS A 96 10.44 -6.34 6.77
CA HIS A 96 10.39 -7.75 6.38
C HIS A 96 10.44 -7.91 4.86
N ASP A 97 9.68 -7.12 4.10
CA ASP A 97 9.66 -7.14 2.65
C ASP A 97 11.04 -6.83 2.06
N ASP A 98 11.79 -5.86 2.62
CA ASP A 98 13.16 -5.56 2.17
C ASP A 98 14.11 -6.76 2.29
N VAL A 99 13.89 -7.64 3.27
CA VAL A 99 14.66 -8.88 3.42
C VAL A 99 14.20 -9.94 2.42
N ILE A 100 12.89 -10.13 2.26
CA ILE A 100 12.30 -11.14 1.35
C ILE A 100 12.64 -10.82 -0.11
N ASP A 101 12.55 -9.52 -0.48
CA ASP A 101 12.85 -9.02 -1.83
C ASP A 101 14.35 -8.79 -2.07
N GLU A 102 15.22 -9.06 -1.09
CA GLU A 102 16.66 -8.79 -1.13
C GLU A 102 16.99 -7.34 -1.55
N SER A 103 16.11 -6.42 -1.20
CA SER A 103 16.22 -5.02 -1.63
C SER A 103 17.38 -4.32 -0.95
N SER A 104 18.26 -3.68 -1.74
CA SER A 104 19.40 -2.90 -1.25
C SER A 104 19.09 -1.42 -1.08
N LEU A 105 18.11 -0.91 -1.81
CA LEU A 105 17.70 0.50 -1.81
C LEU A 105 16.19 0.64 -1.67
N ARG A 106 15.76 1.62 -0.86
CA ARG A 106 14.37 2.07 -0.73
C ARG A 106 14.31 3.58 -0.82
N ARG A 107 13.62 4.11 -1.85
CA ARG A 107 13.54 5.56 -2.12
C ARG A 107 14.92 6.24 -2.21
N GLY A 108 15.90 5.57 -2.81
CA GLY A 108 17.26 6.08 -2.95
C GLY A 108 18.13 5.99 -1.70
N VAL A 109 17.60 5.47 -0.58
CA VAL A 109 18.34 5.25 0.67
C VAL A 109 18.61 3.77 0.84
N LYS A 110 19.78 3.39 1.36
CA LYS A 110 20.11 1.99 1.69
C LYS A 110 19.10 1.43 2.67
N THR A 111 18.65 0.19 2.41
CA THR A 111 17.73 -0.53 3.30
C THR A 111 18.42 -0.94 4.60
N THR A 112 17.64 -1.20 5.65
CA THR A 112 18.17 -1.65 6.95
C THR A 112 18.88 -2.99 6.84
N ASN A 113 18.34 -3.94 6.07
CA ASN A 113 18.97 -5.24 5.85
C ASN A 113 20.32 -5.12 5.12
N SER A 114 20.48 -4.17 4.19
CA SER A 114 21.75 -3.95 3.49
C SER A 114 22.84 -3.31 4.37
N ILE A 115 22.47 -2.61 5.46
CA ILE A 115 23.41 -1.96 6.38
C ILE A 115 23.71 -2.87 7.60
N TRP A 116 22.70 -3.48 8.21
CA TRP A 116 22.80 -4.22 9.48
C TRP A 116 22.51 -5.71 9.36
N GLY A 117 22.23 -6.20 8.15
CA GLY A 117 21.94 -7.61 7.86
C GLY A 117 20.48 -8.01 8.08
N ASN A 118 20.10 -9.12 7.46
CA ASN A 118 18.72 -9.62 7.42
C ASN A 118 18.16 -9.92 8.81
N GLN A 119 18.97 -10.58 9.68
CA GLN A 119 18.53 -10.96 11.03
C GLN A 119 18.11 -9.73 11.85
N SER A 120 18.91 -8.66 11.81
CA SER A 120 18.61 -7.43 12.54
C SER A 120 17.34 -6.75 12.00
N SER A 121 17.16 -6.74 10.66
CA SER A 121 15.98 -6.16 10.02
C SER A 121 14.69 -6.88 10.44
N ILE A 122 14.71 -8.22 10.45
CA ILE A 122 13.57 -9.03 10.90
C ILE A 122 13.23 -8.73 12.36
N LEU A 123 14.24 -8.78 13.26
CA LEU A 123 14.00 -8.56 14.68
C LEU A 123 13.50 -7.14 15.01
N VAL A 124 13.95 -6.14 14.27
CA VAL A 124 13.41 -4.76 14.43
C VAL A 124 11.99 -4.68 13.90
N GLY A 125 11.65 -5.36 12.80
CA GLY A 125 10.26 -5.47 12.33
C GLY A 125 9.35 -6.10 13.40
N ASP A 126 9.78 -7.20 14.04
CA ASP A 126 9.05 -7.83 15.15
C ASP A 126 8.91 -6.90 16.36
N TYR A 127 9.95 -6.12 16.67
CA TYR A 127 9.88 -5.10 17.71
C TYR A 127 8.80 -4.04 17.40
N LEU A 128 8.73 -3.54 16.16
CA LEU A 128 7.69 -2.60 15.74
C LEU A 128 6.28 -3.18 15.90
N LEU A 129 6.08 -4.44 15.49
CA LEU A 129 4.80 -5.15 15.69
C LEU A 129 4.45 -5.29 17.17
N SER A 130 5.43 -5.58 18.02
CA SER A 130 5.22 -5.65 19.46
C SER A 130 4.76 -4.31 20.04
N ARG A 131 5.30 -3.20 19.56
CA ARG A 131 4.84 -1.85 19.94
C ARG A 131 3.40 -1.58 19.49
N CYS A 132 2.99 -2.12 18.33
CA CYS A 132 1.59 -2.05 17.91
C CYS A 132 0.66 -2.76 18.89
N PHE A 133 1.02 -3.97 19.36
CA PHE A 133 0.24 -4.69 20.36
C PHE A 133 0.09 -3.90 21.64
N GLU A 134 1.15 -3.27 22.13
CA GLU A 134 1.08 -2.40 23.32
C GLU A 134 0.09 -1.25 23.12
N ILE A 135 0.12 -0.56 21.98
CA ILE A 135 -0.82 0.52 21.66
C ILE A 135 -2.26 0.01 21.61
N MET A 136 -2.52 -1.11 20.95
CA MET A 136 -3.85 -1.69 20.82
C MET A 136 -4.41 -2.15 22.20
N VAL A 137 -3.57 -2.74 23.04
CA VAL A 137 -3.96 -3.15 24.39
C VAL A 137 -4.23 -1.94 25.29
N GLN A 138 -3.44 -0.87 25.18
CA GLN A 138 -3.68 0.37 25.90
C GLN A 138 -4.96 1.09 25.46
N ASP A 139 -5.33 0.99 24.19
CA ASP A 139 -6.61 1.50 23.66
C ASP A 139 -7.81 0.76 24.26
N GLY A 140 -7.67 -0.55 24.51
CA GLY A 140 -8.64 -1.37 25.21
C GLY A 140 -9.89 -1.73 24.41
N ASP A 141 -9.99 -1.34 23.12
CA ASP A 141 -11.12 -1.64 22.26
C ASP A 141 -10.89 -2.99 21.55
N LEU A 142 -11.69 -3.99 21.90
CA LEU A 142 -11.56 -5.33 21.34
C LEU A 142 -11.88 -5.39 19.84
N GLU A 143 -12.75 -4.52 19.33
CA GLU A 143 -13.05 -4.46 17.90
C GLU A 143 -11.83 -3.94 17.11
N VAL A 144 -11.17 -2.90 17.61
CA VAL A 144 -9.93 -2.36 17.02
C VAL A 144 -8.80 -3.39 17.12
N LEU A 145 -8.62 -4.03 18.26
CA LEU A 145 -7.61 -5.07 18.46
C LEU A 145 -7.82 -6.22 17.48
N GLN A 146 -9.05 -6.72 17.33
CA GLN A 146 -9.37 -7.78 16.37
C GLN A 146 -9.16 -7.33 14.92
N LEU A 147 -9.54 -6.11 14.57
CA LEU A 147 -9.37 -5.56 13.23
C LEU A 147 -7.89 -5.51 12.84
N LEU A 148 -7.04 -4.89 13.67
CA LEU A 148 -5.63 -4.67 13.34
C LEU A 148 -4.79 -5.96 13.45
N SER A 149 -5.06 -6.82 14.43
CA SER A 149 -4.37 -8.11 14.53
C SER A 149 -4.72 -9.06 13.37
N SER A 150 -6.00 -9.15 12.98
CA SER A 150 -6.39 -9.93 11.81
C SER A 150 -5.86 -9.34 10.50
N THR A 151 -5.70 -8.02 10.43
CA THR A 151 -5.08 -7.36 9.28
C THR A 151 -3.59 -7.70 9.16
N SER A 152 -2.86 -7.72 10.27
CA SER A 152 -1.45 -8.15 10.29
C SER A 152 -1.30 -9.59 9.79
N ALA A 153 -2.19 -10.50 10.21
CA ALA A 153 -2.22 -11.86 9.72
C ALA A 153 -2.52 -11.96 8.22
N LYS A 154 -3.47 -11.15 7.71
CA LYS A 154 -3.79 -11.09 6.27
C LYS A 154 -2.61 -10.61 5.43
N ILE A 155 -1.87 -9.61 5.91
CA ILE A 155 -0.68 -9.10 5.19
C ILE A 155 0.35 -10.23 5.05
N ALA A 156 0.65 -10.94 6.14
CA ALA A 156 1.56 -12.08 6.11
C ALA A 156 1.08 -13.20 5.18
N GLN A 157 -0.23 -13.52 5.19
CA GLN A 157 -0.83 -14.48 4.26
C GLN A 157 -0.67 -14.03 2.81
N GLY A 158 -0.86 -12.75 2.52
CA GLY A 158 -0.68 -12.18 1.17
C GLY A 158 0.76 -12.30 0.68
N GLU A 159 1.73 -12.10 1.57
CA GLU A 159 3.15 -12.26 1.26
C GLU A 159 3.51 -13.72 0.94
N VAL A 160 3.05 -14.65 1.77
CA VAL A 160 3.25 -16.10 1.54
C VAL A 160 2.57 -16.54 0.25
N LEU A 161 1.34 -16.06 -0.03
CA LEU A 161 0.63 -16.35 -1.27
C LEU A 161 1.38 -15.82 -2.50
N GLN A 162 1.92 -14.59 -2.43
CA GLN A 162 2.75 -14.04 -3.50
C GLN A 162 4.02 -14.86 -3.73
N LEU A 163 4.67 -15.29 -2.66
CA LEU A 163 5.86 -16.12 -2.73
C LEU A 163 5.58 -17.50 -3.37
N GLN A 164 4.43 -18.09 -3.05
CA GLN A 164 3.99 -19.37 -3.61
C GLN A 164 3.81 -19.31 -5.12
N HIS A 165 3.31 -18.19 -5.65
CA HIS A 165 3.05 -18.00 -7.07
C HIS A 165 4.15 -17.21 -7.81
N LYS A 166 5.33 -17.11 -7.21
CA LYS A 166 6.46 -16.44 -7.83
C LYS A 166 6.91 -17.17 -9.11
N GLY A 167 6.95 -16.45 -10.24
CA GLY A 167 7.38 -17.01 -11.52
C GLY A 167 6.29 -17.78 -12.29
N GLU A 168 5.08 -17.89 -11.78
CA GLU A 168 3.96 -18.55 -12.48
C GLU A 168 3.33 -17.60 -13.49
N ALA A 169 3.78 -17.66 -14.77
CA ALA A 169 3.30 -16.76 -15.83
C ALA A 169 1.79 -16.86 -16.11
N ASP A 170 1.18 -18.01 -15.83
CA ASP A 170 -0.25 -18.31 -16.00
C ASP A 170 -1.09 -17.97 -14.77
N LEU A 171 -0.54 -17.18 -13.84
CA LEU A 171 -1.26 -16.70 -12.67
C LEU A 171 -2.62 -16.10 -13.05
N LEU A 172 -3.68 -16.55 -12.40
CA LEU A 172 -5.02 -16.02 -12.62
C LEU A 172 -5.14 -14.59 -12.07
N GLU A 173 -5.89 -13.74 -12.78
CA GLU A 173 -6.18 -12.38 -12.33
C GLU A 173 -6.85 -12.37 -10.94
N GLU A 174 -7.72 -13.33 -10.65
CA GLU A 174 -8.39 -13.45 -9.34
C GLU A 174 -7.36 -13.68 -8.23
N THR A 175 -6.39 -14.58 -8.44
CA THR A 175 -5.32 -14.84 -7.47
C THR A 175 -4.44 -13.60 -7.26
N TYR A 176 -4.11 -12.88 -8.34
CA TYR A 176 -3.39 -11.61 -8.23
C TYR A 176 -4.18 -10.58 -7.40
N ILE A 177 -5.49 -10.43 -7.65
CA ILE A 177 -6.35 -9.53 -6.85
C ILE A 177 -6.38 -9.96 -5.38
N ASP A 178 -6.42 -11.26 -5.08
CA ASP A 178 -6.37 -11.76 -3.70
C ASP A 178 -5.04 -11.44 -3.03
N ILE A 179 -3.90 -11.62 -3.72
CA ILE A 179 -2.58 -11.25 -3.22
C ILE A 179 -2.53 -9.77 -2.83
N ILE A 180 -2.87 -8.86 -3.75
CA ILE A 180 -2.80 -7.43 -3.49
C ILE A 180 -3.87 -6.95 -2.49
N ASN A 181 -5.00 -7.66 -2.41
CA ASN A 181 -6.02 -7.41 -1.40
C ASN A 181 -5.52 -7.74 0.00
N LEU A 182 -4.86 -8.88 0.18
CA LEU A 182 -4.30 -9.31 1.45
C LEU A 182 -3.09 -8.47 1.83
N LYS A 183 -2.10 -8.34 0.95
CA LYS A 183 -0.81 -7.69 1.23
C LYS A 183 -0.94 -6.18 1.38
N THR A 184 -1.72 -5.51 0.54
CA THR A 184 -1.77 -4.05 0.46
C THR A 184 -3.11 -3.47 0.88
N ALA A 185 -4.22 -3.89 0.26
CA ALA A 185 -5.51 -3.25 0.46
C ALA A 185 -6.10 -3.50 1.86
N SER A 186 -5.74 -4.61 2.51
CA SER A 186 -6.19 -4.93 3.87
C SER A 186 -5.82 -3.84 4.89
N LEU A 187 -4.60 -3.29 4.81
CA LEU A 187 -4.16 -2.24 5.74
C LEU A 187 -4.78 -0.87 5.41
N PHE A 188 -5.05 -0.57 4.15
CA PHE A 188 -5.84 0.62 3.78
C PHE A 188 -7.27 0.52 4.32
N SER A 189 -7.88 -0.63 4.17
CA SER A 189 -9.21 -0.96 4.69
C SER A 189 -9.26 -0.83 6.21
N ALA A 190 -8.27 -1.40 6.90
CA ALA A 190 -8.18 -1.32 8.36
C ALA A 190 -7.94 0.13 8.84
N ALA A 191 -7.11 0.90 8.16
CA ALA A 191 -6.84 2.29 8.48
C ALA A 191 -8.13 3.13 8.49
N THR A 192 -8.94 3.03 7.46
CA THR A 192 -10.20 3.80 7.34
C THR A 192 -11.28 3.27 8.29
N LYS A 193 -11.40 1.94 8.45
CA LYS A 193 -12.35 1.33 9.39
C LYS A 193 -12.02 1.66 10.83
N THR A 194 -10.73 1.71 11.21
CA THR A 194 -10.29 2.09 12.56
C THR A 194 -10.83 3.48 12.92
N GLY A 195 -10.76 4.47 12.02
CA GLY A 195 -11.35 5.79 12.25
C GLY A 195 -12.85 5.74 12.59
N ALA A 196 -13.61 4.88 11.91
CA ALA A 196 -15.03 4.67 12.20
C ALA A 196 -15.28 3.92 13.52
N CYS A 197 -14.44 2.94 13.87
CA CYS A 197 -14.57 2.20 15.12
C CYS A 197 -14.43 3.11 16.33
N ILE A 198 -13.36 3.93 16.36
CA ILE A 198 -13.06 4.79 17.52
C ILE A 198 -14.05 5.94 17.71
N SER A 199 -14.78 6.32 16.68
CA SER A 199 -15.86 7.31 16.78
C SER A 199 -17.21 6.72 17.21
N GLY A 200 -17.28 5.39 17.40
CA GLY A 200 -18.53 4.71 17.75
C GLY A 200 -19.57 4.71 16.63
N SER A 201 -19.11 4.76 15.37
CA SER A 201 -19.96 4.76 14.18
C SER A 201 -20.85 3.54 14.08
N LYS A 202 -21.96 3.68 13.36
CA LYS A 202 -22.84 2.56 13.03
C LYS A 202 -22.14 1.58 12.10
N GLU A 203 -22.54 0.33 12.15
CA GLU A 203 -21.95 -0.75 11.34
C GLU A 203 -21.96 -0.43 9.82
N LYS A 204 -22.99 0.27 9.33
CA LYS A 204 -23.09 0.69 7.94
C LYS A 204 -21.95 1.67 7.56
N GLU A 205 -21.62 2.59 8.45
CA GLU A 205 -20.53 3.58 8.25
C GLU A 205 -19.15 2.88 8.31
N LYS A 206 -18.96 1.96 9.26
CA LYS A 206 -17.76 1.12 9.36
C LYS A 206 -17.52 0.33 8.08
N ARG A 207 -18.55 -0.36 7.55
CA ARG A 207 -18.47 -1.11 6.29
C ARG A 207 -18.21 -0.22 5.09
N SER A 208 -18.77 0.97 5.07
CA SER A 208 -18.56 1.95 4.02
C SER A 208 -17.09 2.40 3.96
N LEU A 209 -16.50 2.77 5.11
CA LEU A 209 -15.09 3.14 5.19
C LEU A 209 -14.16 1.95 4.96
N GLU A 210 -14.52 0.75 5.41
CA GLU A 210 -13.81 -0.49 5.07
C GLU A 210 -13.76 -0.72 3.56
N SER A 211 -14.90 -0.57 2.86
CA SER A 211 -14.98 -0.67 1.40
C SER A 211 -14.18 0.42 0.71
N TYR A 212 -14.29 1.67 1.16
CA TYR A 212 -13.51 2.80 0.65
C TYR A 212 -12.00 2.52 0.71
N GLY A 213 -11.49 2.17 1.88
CA GLY A 213 -10.06 1.91 2.06
C GLY A 213 -9.58 0.71 1.26
N ARG A 214 -10.36 -0.39 1.23
CA ARG A 214 -10.03 -1.58 0.44
C ARG A 214 -9.88 -1.27 -1.04
N ASN A 215 -10.86 -0.60 -1.63
CA ASN A 215 -10.84 -0.31 -3.06
C ASN A 215 -9.77 0.74 -3.42
N LEU A 216 -9.52 1.71 -2.54
CA LEU A 216 -8.41 2.64 -2.68
C LEU A 216 -7.05 1.91 -2.67
N GLY A 217 -6.89 0.93 -1.78
CA GLY A 217 -5.66 0.12 -1.68
C GLY A 217 -5.45 -0.77 -2.90
N LEU A 218 -6.51 -1.40 -3.45
CA LEU A 218 -6.45 -2.16 -4.69
C LEU A 218 -6.06 -1.27 -5.88
N ALA A 219 -6.71 -0.13 -6.04
CA ALA A 219 -6.38 0.83 -7.10
C ALA A 219 -4.92 1.31 -6.98
N PHE A 220 -4.48 1.56 -5.75
CA PHE A 220 -3.13 1.99 -5.44
C PHE A 220 -2.09 0.96 -5.88
N GLN A 221 -2.28 -0.33 -5.55
CA GLN A 221 -1.33 -1.37 -5.91
C GLN A 221 -1.32 -1.66 -7.40
N ILE A 222 -2.50 -1.79 -8.03
CA ILE A 222 -2.59 -2.02 -9.48
C ILE A 222 -1.89 -0.90 -10.27
N ALA A 223 -2.06 0.35 -9.84
CA ALA A 223 -1.39 1.48 -10.50
C ALA A 223 0.12 1.46 -10.27
N ASP A 224 0.60 1.07 -9.08
CA ASP A 224 2.04 0.94 -8.78
C ASP A 224 2.69 -0.14 -9.65
N ASP A 225 2.07 -1.32 -9.74
CA ASP A 225 2.52 -2.44 -10.56
C ASP A 225 2.50 -2.10 -12.06
N ALA A 226 1.49 -1.38 -12.54
CA ALA A 226 1.42 -0.95 -13.93
C ALA A 226 2.51 0.09 -14.27
N LEU A 227 2.79 1.01 -13.36
CA LEU A 227 3.80 2.05 -13.55
C LEU A 227 5.23 1.51 -13.46
N ASP A 228 5.47 0.34 -12.89
CA ASP A 228 6.77 -0.33 -12.89
C ASP A 228 7.23 -0.69 -14.32
N TYR A 229 6.29 -0.87 -15.26
CA TYR A 229 6.57 -1.07 -16.70
C TYR A 229 6.44 0.18 -17.55
N TYR A 230 6.06 1.33 -16.97
CA TYR A 230 5.81 2.57 -17.71
C TYR A 230 6.96 3.55 -17.53
N ALA A 231 7.99 3.43 -18.38
CA ALA A 231 9.07 4.41 -18.39
C ALA A 231 9.01 5.29 -19.62
N LYS A 232 8.77 6.57 -19.44
CA LYS A 232 9.06 7.57 -20.48
C LYS A 232 10.49 8.11 -20.45
N GLU A 233 11.22 7.95 -19.39
CA GLU A 233 12.65 8.28 -19.23
C GLU A 233 13.14 7.80 -17.86
N LYS A 234 14.47 7.60 -17.70
CA LYS A 234 15.10 7.33 -16.40
C LYS A 234 14.85 8.50 -15.43
N PHE A 235 13.64 8.54 -14.84
CA PHE A 235 13.35 9.53 -13.82
C PHE A 235 13.93 9.08 -12.48
N PHE A 236 14.95 9.79 -12.02
CA PHE A 236 15.47 9.79 -10.64
C PHE A 236 15.72 8.41 -9.99
N GLY A 237 16.60 7.59 -10.58
CA GLY A 237 17.21 6.48 -9.85
C GLY A 237 16.27 5.32 -9.45
N LYS A 238 15.06 5.20 -10.02
CA LYS A 238 14.24 3.99 -9.93
C LYS A 238 14.66 3.04 -11.05
N GLU A 239 15.01 1.82 -10.68
CA GLU A 239 15.12 0.69 -11.59
C GLU A 239 13.72 0.37 -12.11
N ILE A 240 13.54 0.37 -13.43
CA ILE A 240 12.28 0.03 -14.10
C ILE A 240 12.21 -1.48 -14.20
N GLY A 241 10.99 -2.06 -14.04
CA GLY A 241 10.80 -3.50 -14.14
C GLY A 241 11.24 -4.26 -12.88
N LYS A 242 11.30 -3.59 -11.73
CA LYS A 242 11.72 -4.23 -10.48
C LYS A 242 10.89 -5.49 -10.19
N ASP A 243 9.56 -5.43 -10.34
CA ASP A 243 8.67 -6.58 -10.14
C ASP A 243 9.01 -7.74 -11.09
N PHE A 244 9.34 -7.43 -12.34
CA PHE A 244 9.78 -8.42 -13.32
C PHE A 244 11.06 -9.11 -12.90
N PHE A 245 12.11 -8.34 -12.53
CA PHE A 245 13.40 -8.92 -12.10
C PHE A 245 13.27 -9.73 -10.81
N GLU A 246 12.38 -9.36 -9.90
CA GLU A 246 12.06 -10.11 -8.69
C GLU A 246 11.20 -11.36 -8.97
N GLY A 247 10.65 -11.51 -10.17
CA GLY A 247 9.82 -12.65 -10.56
C GLY A 247 8.37 -12.53 -10.09
N LYS A 248 7.92 -11.34 -9.77
CA LYS A 248 6.52 -11.06 -9.43
C LYS A 248 5.68 -10.99 -10.70
N VAL A 249 4.62 -11.80 -10.76
CA VAL A 249 3.67 -11.77 -11.87
C VAL A 249 2.56 -10.79 -11.52
N THR A 250 2.57 -9.64 -12.18
CA THR A 250 1.62 -8.54 -11.94
C THR A 250 0.64 -8.38 -13.11
N LEU A 251 -0.38 -7.56 -12.96
CA LEU A 251 -1.48 -7.46 -13.90
C LEU A 251 -1.06 -7.19 -15.36
N PRO A 252 -0.01 -6.40 -15.67
CA PRO A 252 0.49 -6.29 -17.04
C PRO A 252 0.93 -7.61 -17.65
N LEU A 253 1.65 -8.47 -16.91
CA LEU A 253 2.08 -9.79 -17.39
C LEU A 253 0.88 -10.73 -17.56
N ILE A 254 -0.05 -10.74 -16.60
CA ILE A 254 -1.30 -11.50 -16.69
C ILE A 254 -2.09 -11.10 -17.94
N THR A 255 -2.13 -9.82 -18.30
CA THR A 255 -2.80 -9.33 -19.50
C THR A 255 -2.15 -9.88 -20.77
N ILE A 256 -0.81 -10.01 -20.83
CA ILE A 256 -0.11 -10.64 -21.96
C ILE A 256 -0.49 -12.11 -22.03
N PHE A 257 -0.43 -12.84 -20.92
CA PHE A 257 -0.74 -14.26 -20.89
C PHE A 257 -2.18 -14.56 -21.35
N GLN A 258 -3.13 -13.71 -20.97
CA GLN A 258 -4.54 -13.85 -21.38
C GLN A 258 -4.77 -13.57 -22.87
N LYS A 259 -4.02 -12.64 -23.49
CA LYS A 259 -4.28 -12.16 -24.85
C LYS A 259 -3.29 -12.65 -25.90
N GLY A 260 -2.12 -13.14 -25.46
CA GLY A 260 -1.04 -13.61 -26.30
C GLY A 260 -1.40 -14.88 -27.06
N ASN A 261 -0.72 -15.10 -28.19
CA ASN A 261 -0.75 -16.38 -28.86
C ASN A 261 0.08 -17.43 -28.09
N GLU A 262 0.04 -18.70 -28.51
CA GLU A 262 0.72 -19.78 -27.77
C GLU A 262 2.24 -19.59 -27.71
N GLU A 263 2.89 -19.11 -28.77
CA GLU A 263 4.33 -18.85 -28.80
C GLU A 263 4.73 -17.76 -27.77
N GLU A 264 3.91 -16.72 -27.63
CA GLU A 264 4.14 -15.64 -26.67
C GLU A 264 3.88 -16.07 -25.22
N LYS A 265 2.95 -16.99 -25.00
CA LYS A 265 2.68 -17.57 -23.68
C LYS A 265 3.83 -18.50 -23.26
N GLU A 266 4.30 -19.36 -24.18
CA GLU A 266 5.46 -20.22 -23.95
C GLU A 266 6.69 -19.39 -23.62
N PHE A 267 6.99 -18.37 -24.44
CA PHE A 267 8.08 -17.42 -24.21
C PHE A 267 7.98 -16.72 -22.85
N LEU A 268 6.81 -16.21 -22.46
CA LEU A 268 6.61 -15.57 -21.17
C LEU A 268 6.83 -16.58 -20.02
N THR A 269 6.35 -17.80 -20.18
CA THR A 269 6.54 -18.88 -19.18
C THR A 269 8.02 -19.22 -18.99
N GLU A 270 8.77 -19.39 -20.08
CA GLU A 270 10.20 -19.67 -20.03
C GLU A 270 10.97 -18.55 -19.31
N ILE A 271 10.67 -17.29 -19.62
CA ILE A 271 11.33 -16.15 -19.00
C ILE A 271 11.00 -16.05 -17.50
N MET A 272 9.72 -16.21 -17.14
CA MET A 272 9.31 -16.08 -15.73
C MET A 272 9.84 -17.22 -14.85
N GLN A 273 10.15 -18.38 -15.42
CA GLN A 273 10.79 -19.50 -14.72
C GLN A 273 12.30 -19.35 -14.54
N LYS A 274 12.95 -18.40 -15.22
CA LYS A 274 14.39 -18.16 -15.03
C LYS A 274 14.68 -17.73 -13.59
N GLU A 275 15.75 -18.28 -13.02
CA GLU A 275 16.25 -17.87 -11.70
C GLU A 275 16.74 -16.41 -11.71
N LYS A 276 17.39 -16.00 -12.81
CA LYS A 276 17.83 -14.61 -13.06
C LYS A 276 17.37 -14.17 -14.44
N ARG A 277 16.72 -13.03 -14.50
CA ARG A 277 16.24 -12.37 -15.72
C ARG A 277 17.21 -11.30 -16.16
N THR A 278 17.37 -11.12 -17.47
CA THR A 278 18.29 -10.16 -18.05
C THR A 278 17.56 -8.91 -18.57
N GLU A 279 18.31 -7.86 -18.90
CA GLU A 279 17.76 -6.66 -19.54
C GLU A 279 17.19 -6.96 -20.95
N GLU A 280 17.76 -7.97 -21.65
CA GLU A 280 17.23 -8.44 -22.93
C GLU A 280 15.84 -9.08 -22.71
N ASP A 281 15.70 -9.97 -21.72
CA ASP A 281 14.40 -10.56 -21.35
C ASP A 281 13.38 -9.46 -21.05
N PHE A 282 13.77 -8.44 -20.30
CA PHE A 282 12.88 -7.33 -19.96
C PHE A 282 12.47 -6.53 -21.20
N SER A 283 13.40 -6.25 -22.12
CA SER A 283 13.12 -5.54 -23.35
C SER A 283 12.10 -6.26 -24.24
N GLU A 284 12.21 -7.59 -24.34
CA GLU A 284 11.29 -8.42 -25.12
C GLU A 284 9.88 -8.46 -24.47
N VAL A 285 9.83 -8.63 -23.14
CA VAL A 285 8.56 -8.56 -22.39
C VAL A 285 7.92 -7.18 -22.50
N LEU A 286 8.71 -6.10 -22.45
CA LEU A 286 8.22 -4.74 -22.62
C LEU A 286 7.62 -4.51 -24.02
N ALA A 287 8.17 -5.15 -25.07
CA ALA A 287 7.57 -5.11 -26.41
C ALA A 287 6.17 -5.76 -26.42
N LEU A 288 5.98 -6.88 -25.71
CA LEU A 288 4.66 -7.53 -25.57
C LEU A 288 3.70 -6.68 -24.75
N ILE A 289 4.16 -6.07 -23.65
CA ILE A 289 3.38 -5.13 -22.82
C ILE A 289 2.81 -4.00 -23.71
N ASN A 290 3.65 -3.41 -24.55
CA ASN A 290 3.25 -2.35 -25.47
C ASN A 290 2.30 -2.86 -26.56
N LYS A 291 2.56 -4.05 -27.14
CA LYS A 291 1.71 -4.69 -28.17
C LYS A 291 0.29 -4.88 -27.66
N TYR A 292 0.13 -5.37 -26.44
CA TYR A 292 -1.18 -5.67 -25.83
C TYR A 292 -1.78 -4.51 -25.04
N LYS A 293 -1.09 -3.36 -24.96
CA LYS A 293 -1.49 -2.20 -24.15
C LYS A 293 -1.80 -2.61 -22.72
N ALA A 294 -0.91 -3.43 -22.15
CA ALA A 294 -1.16 -4.07 -20.85
C ALA A 294 -1.14 -3.07 -19.70
N VAL A 295 -0.31 -2.02 -19.78
CA VAL A 295 -0.30 -0.92 -18.80
C VAL A 295 -1.63 -0.18 -18.80
N GLU A 296 -2.14 0.20 -19.98
CA GLU A 296 -3.42 0.90 -20.10
C GLU A 296 -4.60 0.03 -19.62
N ALA A 297 -4.56 -1.28 -19.89
CA ALA A 297 -5.56 -2.22 -19.39
C ALA A 297 -5.55 -2.29 -17.86
N SER A 298 -4.36 -2.35 -17.25
CA SER A 298 -4.18 -2.35 -15.80
C SER A 298 -4.65 -1.04 -15.16
N LEU A 299 -4.31 0.11 -15.75
CA LEU A 299 -4.79 1.41 -15.26
C LEU A 299 -6.31 1.56 -15.35
N LYS A 300 -6.94 0.98 -16.38
CA LYS A 300 -8.41 0.90 -16.49
C LYS A 300 -9.03 0.07 -15.36
N LYS A 301 -8.36 -1.01 -14.96
CA LYS A 301 -8.79 -1.82 -13.81
C LYS A 301 -8.65 -1.04 -12.51
N ALA A 302 -7.55 -0.30 -12.33
CA ALA A 302 -7.37 0.59 -11.19
C ALA A 302 -8.46 1.69 -11.13
N GLU A 303 -8.83 2.28 -12.28
CA GLU A 303 -9.92 3.26 -12.37
C GLU A 303 -11.27 2.68 -11.91
N TYR A 304 -11.57 1.43 -12.23
CA TYR A 304 -12.75 0.75 -11.70
C TYR A 304 -12.76 0.76 -10.16
N PHE A 305 -11.66 0.40 -9.51
CA PHE A 305 -11.58 0.40 -8.05
C PHE A 305 -11.61 1.81 -7.45
N VAL A 306 -11.06 2.80 -8.14
CA VAL A 306 -11.20 4.24 -7.76
C VAL A 306 -12.67 4.63 -7.70
N ASN A 307 -13.46 4.26 -8.72
CA ASN A 307 -14.88 4.58 -8.78
C ASN A 307 -15.66 3.89 -7.65
N VAL A 308 -15.38 2.59 -7.39
CA VAL A 308 -16.01 1.86 -6.28
C VAL A 308 -15.63 2.48 -4.93
N SER A 309 -14.38 2.90 -4.76
CA SER A 309 -13.93 3.62 -3.56
C SER A 309 -14.69 4.92 -3.37
N TYR A 310 -14.79 5.74 -4.40
CA TYR A 310 -15.54 6.99 -4.39
C TYR A 310 -17.02 6.78 -3.99
N ASP A 311 -17.69 5.83 -4.63
CA ASP A 311 -19.11 5.50 -4.40
C ASP A 311 -19.36 4.95 -3.00
N SER A 312 -18.36 4.28 -2.39
CA SER A 312 -18.46 3.79 -1.02
C SER A 312 -18.77 4.91 -0.02
N LEU A 313 -18.39 6.16 -0.29
CA LEU A 313 -18.66 7.32 0.58
C LEU A 313 -20.07 7.92 0.42
N ALA A 314 -20.90 7.40 -0.48
CA ALA A 314 -22.22 7.96 -0.78
C ALA A 314 -23.16 8.03 0.43
N ILE A 315 -22.97 7.18 1.44
CA ILE A 315 -23.82 7.15 2.66
C ILE A 315 -23.59 8.33 3.61
N PHE A 316 -22.42 8.97 3.53
CA PHE A 316 -22.09 10.10 4.37
C PHE A 316 -22.71 11.39 3.81
N PRO A 317 -23.17 12.31 4.68
CA PRO A 317 -23.64 13.62 4.25
C PRO A 317 -22.53 14.40 3.55
N ASP A 318 -22.91 15.34 2.70
CA ASP A 318 -21.95 16.21 2.03
C ASP A 318 -21.22 17.09 3.05
N SER A 319 -19.90 16.99 3.04
CA SER A 319 -18.99 17.72 3.92
C SER A 319 -17.63 17.94 3.22
N GLU A 320 -16.81 18.80 3.78
CA GLU A 320 -15.43 18.98 3.29
C GLU A 320 -14.61 17.69 3.46
N ASP A 321 -14.75 17.00 4.59
CA ASP A 321 -14.04 15.76 4.89
C ASP A 321 -14.40 14.66 3.88
N LYS A 322 -15.68 14.50 3.55
CA LYS A 322 -16.12 13.58 2.48
C LYS A 322 -15.49 13.94 1.13
N LYS A 323 -15.50 15.21 0.75
CA LYS A 323 -14.92 15.68 -0.52
C LYS A 323 -13.41 15.42 -0.59
N ILE A 324 -12.69 15.61 0.51
CA ILE A 324 -11.26 15.35 0.60
C ILE A 324 -10.99 13.86 0.35
N LEU A 325 -11.70 12.95 1.04
CA LEU A 325 -11.56 11.52 0.82
C LEU A 325 -11.94 11.12 -0.61
N GLN A 326 -12.99 11.71 -1.18
CA GLN A 326 -13.38 11.49 -2.58
C GLN A 326 -12.30 11.96 -3.56
N ASN A 327 -11.71 13.14 -3.35
CA ASN A 327 -10.64 13.67 -4.19
C ASN A 327 -9.36 12.79 -4.08
N LEU A 328 -9.11 12.21 -2.91
CA LEU A 328 -7.96 11.36 -2.68
C LEU A 328 -8.01 10.06 -3.50
N THR A 329 -9.19 9.58 -3.92
CA THR A 329 -9.30 8.37 -4.73
C THR A 329 -8.54 8.48 -6.06
N SER A 330 -8.55 9.66 -6.67
CA SER A 330 -7.81 9.94 -7.91
C SER A 330 -6.28 9.96 -7.73
N PHE A 331 -5.80 10.09 -6.49
CA PHE A 331 -4.37 10.10 -6.17
C PHE A 331 -3.67 8.78 -6.55
N SER A 332 -4.40 7.66 -6.55
CA SER A 332 -3.88 6.35 -6.93
C SER A 332 -3.47 6.27 -8.41
N LEU A 333 -4.21 6.97 -9.30
CA LEU A 333 -4.01 6.90 -10.75
C LEU A 333 -3.02 7.94 -11.29
N ASN A 334 -2.90 9.08 -10.64
CA ASN A 334 -2.18 10.25 -11.17
C ASN A 334 -0.87 10.50 -10.41
N ARG A 335 -0.07 9.45 -10.22
CA ARG A 335 1.27 9.60 -9.64
C ARG A 335 2.25 10.05 -10.71
N SER A 336 2.34 11.35 -10.95
CA SER A 336 3.58 11.93 -11.43
C SER A 336 4.53 12.01 -10.23
N PHE A 337 5.57 11.21 -10.27
CA PHE A 337 6.64 11.20 -9.26
C PHE A 337 7.54 12.40 -9.43
#